data_70f939cb9a293a87b6a0f92c16aed1d5
#
_entry.id   70f939cb9a293a87b6a0f92c16aed1d5
#
_cell.length_a   1.000
_cell.length_b   1.000
_cell.length_c   1.000
_cell.angle_alpha   90.00
_cell.angle_beta   90.00
_cell.angle_gamma   90.00
#
_symmetry.space_group_name_H-M   'P 1'
#
loop_
_entity.id
_entity.type
_entity.pdbx_description
1 polymer ?
#
loop_
_entity_poly.entity_id
_entity_poly.type
_entity_poly.pdbx_seq_one_letter_code
_entity_poly.pdbx_strand_id
1 'polypeptide(L)'
;MRVTEEELEFEDDALIYNGGLFTGVVFSTYSNGTLREEHSYVNGFLEGKCKEWHENGQLSKEWTQCSGNNSMLISQWYENSTCKSRGTYEHGVELNYIEWDKNGHLIEERELEVGSNLHQYLEKMRKLSAR
;
A
#
# COMPACT_ATOMS: atom_id res chain seq x y z
N MET A 1 18.93 -1.59 3.87
CA MET A 1 18.92 -2.45 5.06
C MET A 1 17.60 -3.22 5.13
N ARG A 2 17.67 -4.49 5.48
CA ARG A 2 16.47 -5.33 5.63
C ARG A 2 16.44 -5.87 7.06
N VAL A 3 15.35 -5.61 7.77
CA VAL A 3 15.20 -6.04 9.16
C VAL A 3 13.79 -6.62 9.40
N THR A 4 13.63 -7.41 10.46
CA THR A 4 12.34 -7.89 10.89
C THR A 4 11.73 -6.90 11.89
N GLU A 5 10.42 -6.99 12.12
CA GLU A 5 9.73 -6.12 13.08
C GLU A 5 10.30 -6.23 14.49
N GLU A 6 10.80 -7.42 14.85
CA GLU A 6 11.36 -7.69 16.18
C GLU A 6 12.59 -6.84 16.51
N GLU A 7 13.29 -6.34 15.49
CA GLU A 7 14.49 -5.52 15.65
C GLU A 7 14.19 -4.03 15.76
N LEU A 8 12.90 -3.66 15.68
CA LEU A 8 12.47 -2.26 15.60
C LEU A 8 11.66 -1.84 16.83
N GLU A 9 11.69 -0.55 17.09
CA GLU A 9 10.88 0.09 18.11
C GLU A 9 10.09 1.23 17.48
N PHE A 10 8.97 1.62 18.11
CA PHE A 10 8.21 2.79 17.72
C PHE A 10 8.44 3.93 18.70
N GLU A 11 8.64 5.12 18.16
CA GLU A 11 8.75 6.34 18.96
C GLU A 11 8.04 7.45 18.18
N ASP A 12 6.97 8.04 18.77
CA ASP A 12 6.16 9.08 18.14
C ASP A 12 5.70 8.71 16.72
N ASP A 13 5.18 7.47 16.56
CA ASP A 13 4.70 6.90 15.30
C ASP A 13 5.79 6.62 14.26
N ALA A 14 7.06 6.85 14.58
CA ALA A 14 8.18 6.53 13.69
C ALA A 14 8.87 5.24 14.10
N LEU A 15 9.34 4.48 13.12
CA LEU A 15 10.14 3.28 13.38
C LEU A 15 11.59 3.65 13.69
N ILE A 16 12.11 3.05 14.76
CA ILE A 16 13.46 3.27 15.26
C ILE A 16 14.27 1.98 15.18
N TYR A 17 15.50 2.08 14.71
CA TYR A 17 16.46 0.99 14.68
C TYR A 17 17.77 1.47 15.29
N ASN A 18 18.26 0.75 16.34
CA ASN A 18 19.49 1.11 17.03
C ASN A 18 19.56 2.58 17.48
N GLY A 19 18.42 3.11 17.94
CA GLY A 19 18.33 4.47 18.45
C GLY A 19 18.18 5.57 17.43
N GLY A 20 18.08 5.23 16.13
CA GLY A 20 17.90 6.21 15.05
C GLY A 20 16.68 5.91 14.19
N LEU A 21 16.21 6.89 13.44
CA LEU A 21 15.10 6.71 12.50
C LEU A 21 15.48 5.66 11.44
N PHE A 22 14.59 4.70 11.21
CA PHE A 22 14.85 3.60 10.30
C PHE A 22 14.63 3.98 8.84
N THR A 23 15.60 3.67 7.98
CA THR A 23 15.47 3.71 6.52
C THR A 23 15.86 2.34 5.97
N GLY A 24 14.97 1.71 5.22
CA GLY A 24 15.20 0.39 4.67
C GLY A 24 13.90 -0.37 4.50
N VAL A 25 13.99 -1.70 4.54
CA VAL A 25 12.85 -2.60 4.34
C VAL A 25 12.59 -3.41 5.59
N VAL A 26 11.36 -3.40 6.05
CA VAL A 26 10.87 -4.29 7.11
C VAL A 26 10.21 -5.47 6.42
N PHE A 27 10.59 -6.70 6.78
CA PHE A 27 10.01 -7.89 6.18
C PHE A 27 9.55 -8.87 7.25
N SER A 28 8.61 -9.73 6.85
CA SER A 28 8.18 -10.86 7.66
C SER A 28 8.01 -12.10 6.77
N THR A 29 8.01 -13.26 7.39
CA THR A 29 7.87 -14.53 6.68
C THR A 29 6.72 -15.34 7.29
N TYR A 30 6.17 -16.23 6.46
CA TYR A 30 5.26 -17.27 6.94
C TYR A 30 6.05 -18.33 7.70
N SER A 31 5.36 -19.20 8.43
CA SER A 31 5.99 -20.29 9.17
C SER A 31 6.78 -21.24 8.28
N ASN A 32 6.44 -21.35 6.99
CA ASN A 32 7.16 -22.18 6.01
C ASN A 32 8.43 -21.51 5.44
N GLY A 33 8.74 -20.29 5.90
CA GLY A 33 9.93 -19.56 5.45
C GLY A 33 9.75 -18.68 4.22
N THR A 34 8.59 -18.72 3.55
CA THR A 34 8.35 -17.83 2.40
C THR A 34 8.04 -16.42 2.88
N LEU A 35 8.39 -15.42 2.06
CA LEU A 35 8.08 -14.01 2.38
C LEU A 35 6.58 -13.81 2.52
N ARG A 36 6.18 -13.07 3.55
CA ARG A 36 4.81 -12.64 3.78
C ARG A 36 4.59 -11.20 3.39
N GLU A 37 5.50 -10.31 3.78
CA GLU A 37 5.41 -8.90 3.43
C GLU A 37 6.77 -8.21 3.46
N GLU A 38 6.88 -7.15 2.66
CA GLU A 38 8.01 -6.23 2.64
C GLU A 38 7.46 -4.82 2.55
N HIS A 39 7.79 -3.98 3.51
CA HIS A 39 7.37 -2.58 3.52
C HIS A 39 8.61 -1.69 3.60
N SER A 40 8.66 -0.69 2.75
CA SER A 40 9.78 0.25 2.68
C SER A 40 9.54 1.46 3.58
N TYR A 41 10.60 1.91 4.24
CA TYR A 41 10.58 3.05 5.15
C TYR A 41 11.71 4.01 4.84
N VAL A 42 11.44 5.30 5.03
CA VAL A 42 12.43 6.36 4.96
C VAL A 42 12.27 7.24 6.21
N ASN A 43 13.37 7.39 6.94
CA ASN A 43 13.40 8.19 8.18
C ASN A 43 12.25 7.85 9.16
N GLY A 44 11.99 6.54 9.32
CA GLY A 44 11.01 6.03 10.26
C GLY A 44 9.58 5.95 9.75
N PHE A 45 9.29 6.43 8.55
CA PHE A 45 7.92 6.44 8.00
C PHE A 45 7.82 5.62 6.73
N LEU A 46 6.64 5.03 6.54
CA LEU A 46 6.35 4.20 5.37
C LEU A 46 6.47 5.03 4.09
N GLU A 47 7.38 4.66 3.21
CA GLU A 47 7.57 5.30 1.92
C GLU A 47 8.31 4.37 0.97
N GLY A 48 7.85 4.28 -0.27
CA GLY A 48 8.41 3.42 -1.29
C GLY A 48 7.57 2.19 -1.56
N LYS A 49 8.17 1.17 -2.14
CA LYS A 49 7.45 -0.05 -2.54
C LYS A 49 7.07 -0.90 -1.35
N CYS A 50 5.82 -1.36 -1.36
CA CYS A 50 5.27 -2.26 -0.35
C CYS A 50 4.66 -3.46 -1.05
N LYS A 51 4.96 -4.65 -0.57
CA LYS A 51 4.50 -5.90 -1.17
C LYS A 51 4.06 -6.90 -0.11
N GLU A 52 3.06 -7.70 -0.46
CA GLU A 52 2.59 -8.82 0.36
C GLU A 52 2.42 -10.03 -0.55
N TRP A 53 2.66 -11.21 0.00
CA TRP A 53 2.60 -12.48 -0.74
C TRP A 53 1.65 -13.45 -0.07
N HIS A 54 1.08 -14.34 -0.86
CA HIS A 54 0.36 -15.51 -0.36
C HIS A 54 1.39 -16.54 0.16
N GLU A 55 0.92 -17.46 0.98
CA GLU A 55 1.78 -18.50 1.54
C GLU A 55 2.40 -19.40 0.47
N ASN A 56 1.76 -19.50 -0.70
CA ASN A 56 2.29 -20.27 -1.84
C ASN A 56 3.40 -19.55 -2.63
N GLY A 57 3.80 -18.34 -2.18
CA GLY A 57 4.86 -17.57 -2.81
C GLY A 57 4.42 -16.61 -3.91
N GLN A 58 3.14 -16.64 -4.29
CA GLN A 58 2.61 -15.72 -5.31
C GLN A 58 2.31 -14.37 -4.69
N LEU A 59 2.56 -13.30 -5.45
CA LEU A 59 2.28 -11.92 -4.98
C LEU A 59 0.78 -11.77 -4.72
N SER A 60 0.42 -11.19 -3.56
CA SER A 60 -0.98 -10.95 -3.19
C SER A 60 -1.37 -9.49 -3.26
N LYS A 61 -0.43 -8.57 -2.98
CA LYS A 61 -0.72 -7.13 -2.95
C LYS A 61 0.54 -6.34 -3.20
N GLU A 62 0.39 -5.23 -3.90
CA GLU A 62 1.51 -4.33 -4.19
C GLU A 62 1.01 -2.89 -4.27
N TRP A 63 1.76 -1.97 -3.68
CA TRP A 63 1.53 -0.55 -3.83
C TRP A 63 2.83 0.22 -3.59
N THR A 64 2.83 1.48 -4.00
CA THR A 64 3.94 2.38 -3.70
C THR A 64 3.40 3.51 -2.84
N GLN A 65 3.96 3.65 -1.66
CA GLN A 65 3.60 4.72 -0.73
C GLN A 65 4.41 5.95 -1.05
N CYS A 66 3.72 7.05 -1.40
CA CYS A 66 4.35 8.33 -1.71
C CYS A 66 3.80 9.40 -0.78
N SER A 67 4.59 9.84 0.19
CA SER A 67 4.16 10.85 1.14
C SER A 67 3.99 12.23 0.52
N GLY A 68 4.69 12.48 -0.60
CA GLY A 68 4.72 13.81 -1.22
C GLY A 68 3.43 14.19 -1.94
N ASN A 69 2.75 13.26 -2.61
CA ASN A 69 1.54 13.55 -3.39
C ASN A 69 0.33 12.75 -2.94
N ASN A 70 0.49 11.86 -1.96
CA ASN A 70 -0.57 10.99 -1.42
C ASN A 70 -1.37 10.22 -2.48
N SER A 71 -0.75 9.98 -3.64
CA SER A 71 -1.36 9.24 -4.73
C SER A 71 -0.91 7.79 -4.67
N MET A 72 -1.83 6.84 -4.83
CA MET A 72 -1.54 5.43 -4.64
C MET A 72 -2.34 4.54 -5.58
N LEU A 73 -1.65 3.61 -6.24
CA LEU A 73 -2.27 2.50 -6.97
C LEU A 73 -2.07 1.24 -6.13
N ILE A 74 -3.16 0.57 -5.79
CA ILE A 74 -3.13 -0.68 -5.04
C ILE A 74 -3.60 -1.80 -5.97
N SER A 75 -2.76 -2.82 -6.15
CA SER A 75 -3.08 -4.01 -6.94
C SER A 75 -3.08 -5.24 -6.04
N GLN A 76 -4.04 -6.13 -6.25
CA GLN A 76 -4.17 -7.37 -5.50
C GLN A 76 -4.37 -8.55 -6.45
N TRP A 77 -3.92 -9.72 -6.03
CA TRP A 77 -4.01 -10.96 -6.81
C TRP A 77 -4.50 -12.11 -5.95
N TYR A 78 -5.20 -13.03 -6.57
CA TYR A 78 -5.57 -14.30 -5.95
C TYR A 78 -4.35 -15.23 -5.91
N GLU A 79 -4.48 -16.33 -5.16
CA GLU A 79 -3.43 -17.34 -5.04
C GLU A 79 -3.05 -17.99 -6.37
N ASN A 80 -3.94 -17.98 -7.36
CA ASN A 80 -3.68 -18.48 -8.71
C ASN A 80 -3.06 -17.44 -9.64
N SER A 81 -2.63 -16.29 -9.10
CA SER A 81 -2.01 -15.17 -9.83
C SER A 81 -2.97 -14.38 -10.73
N THR A 82 -4.27 -14.69 -10.70
CA THR A 82 -5.28 -13.89 -11.38
C THR A 82 -5.48 -12.56 -10.64
N CYS A 83 -5.55 -11.46 -11.36
CA CYS A 83 -5.77 -10.15 -10.74
C CYS A 83 -7.11 -10.14 -10.00
N LYS A 84 -7.07 -9.76 -8.73
CA LYS A 84 -8.26 -9.65 -7.88
C LYS A 84 -8.85 -8.26 -7.97
N SER A 85 -8.03 -7.23 -7.82
CA SER A 85 -8.52 -5.85 -7.80
C SER A 85 -7.41 -4.86 -8.13
N ARG A 86 -7.81 -3.70 -8.62
CA ARG A 86 -6.97 -2.54 -8.78
C ARG A 86 -7.75 -1.31 -8.38
N GLY A 87 -7.14 -0.46 -7.56
CA GLY A 87 -7.76 0.78 -7.15
C GLY A 87 -6.75 1.90 -7.12
N THR A 88 -7.16 3.09 -7.54
CA THR A 88 -6.34 4.29 -7.41
C THR A 88 -6.96 5.20 -6.36
N TYR A 89 -6.09 5.79 -5.53
CA TYR A 89 -6.48 6.59 -4.37
C TYR A 89 -5.65 7.86 -4.34
N GLU A 90 -6.24 8.94 -3.83
CA GLU A 90 -5.54 10.20 -3.64
C GLU A 90 -6.08 10.86 -2.38
N HIS A 91 -5.18 11.22 -1.46
CA HIS A 91 -5.56 11.78 -0.15
C HIS A 91 -6.59 10.93 0.58
N GLY A 92 -6.49 9.59 0.45
CA GLY A 92 -7.42 8.66 1.07
C GLY A 92 -8.76 8.50 0.36
N VAL A 93 -8.97 9.20 -0.75
CA VAL A 93 -10.20 9.12 -1.54
C VAL A 93 -10.02 8.15 -2.70
N GLU A 94 -10.93 7.18 -2.82
CA GLU A 94 -10.94 6.25 -3.96
C GLU A 94 -11.32 6.99 -5.23
N LEU A 95 -10.44 6.98 -6.25
CA LEU A 95 -10.71 7.58 -7.56
C LEU A 95 -11.40 6.59 -8.47
N ASN A 96 -10.94 5.34 -8.46
CA ASN A 96 -11.54 4.25 -9.20
C ASN A 96 -11.17 2.93 -8.53
N TYR A 97 -11.96 1.91 -8.81
CA TYR A 97 -11.76 0.57 -8.27
C TYR A 97 -12.37 -0.43 -9.23
N ILE A 98 -11.66 -1.51 -9.50
CA ILE A 98 -12.15 -2.60 -10.33
C ILE A 98 -11.78 -3.93 -9.66
N GLU A 99 -12.70 -4.88 -9.68
CA GLU A 99 -12.54 -6.18 -9.04
C GLU A 99 -13.01 -7.29 -9.96
N TRP A 100 -12.25 -8.39 -9.97
CA TRP A 100 -12.54 -9.61 -10.76
C TRP A 100 -12.61 -10.81 -9.83
N ASP A 101 -13.32 -11.88 -10.28
CA ASP A 101 -13.31 -13.16 -9.57
C ASP A 101 -12.05 -13.96 -9.95
N LYS A 102 -11.90 -15.15 -9.36
CA LYS A 102 -10.74 -16.03 -9.60
C LYS A 102 -10.62 -16.51 -11.04
N ASN A 103 -11.70 -16.44 -11.82
CA ASN A 103 -11.74 -16.84 -13.22
C ASN A 103 -11.55 -15.66 -14.18
N GLY A 104 -11.33 -14.46 -13.64
CA GLY A 104 -11.11 -13.26 -14.45
C GLY A 104 -12.37 -12.53 -14.86
N HIS A 105 -13.52 -12.91 -14.32
CA HIS A 105 -14.79 -12.23 -14.61
C HIS A 105 -14.94 -10.99 -13.75
N LEU A 106 -15.41 -9.90 -14.37
CA LEU A 106 -15.63 -8.63 -13.67
C LEU A 106 -16.73 -8.78 -12.63
N ILE A 107 -16.42 -8.39 -11.38
CA ILE A 107 -17.38 -8.39 -10.26
C ILE A 107 -17.92 -7.00 -10.01
N GLU A 108 -17.04 -5.99 -9.99
CA GLU A 108 -17.39 -4.63 -9.59
C GLU A 108 -16.49 -3.61 -10.26
N GLU A 109 -17.06 -2.44 -10.56
CA GLU A 109 -16.33 -1.31 -11.12
C GLU A 109 -16.93 -0.03 -10.57
N ARG A 110 -16.09 0.84 -10.02
CA ARG A 110 -16.51 2.10 -9.41
C ARG A 110 -15.62 3.24 -9.88
N GLU A 111 -16.20 4.42 -10.01
CA GLU A 111 -15.46 5.66 -10.28
C GLU A 111 -15.96 6.76 -9.35
N LEU A 112 -15.06 7.66 -8.95
CA LEU A 112 -15.43 8.81 -8.15
C LEU A 112 -16.38 9.69 -8.94
N GLU A 113 -17.56 9.95 -8.35
CA GLU A 113 -18.57 10.79 -8.98
C GLU A 113 -18.16 12.26 -8.93
N VAL A 114 -18.06 12.90 -10.10
CA VAL A 114 -17.73 14.32 -10.20
C VAL A 114 -18.83 15.16 -9.55
N GLY A 115 -18.42 16.07 -8.65
CA GLY A 115 -19.35 16.92 -7.90
C GLY A 115 -19.85 16.30 -6.60
N SER A 116 -19.50 15.04 -6.31
CA SER A 116 -19.85 14.40 -5.03
C SER A 116 -19.12 15.08 -3.86
N ASN A 117 -19.57 14.78 -2.64
CA ASN A 117 -18.92 15.31 -1.43
C ASN A 117 -17.45 14.89 -1.35
N LEU A 118 -17.13 13.64 -1.71
CA LEU A 118 -15.76 13.15 -1.72
C LEU A 118 -14.92 13.86 -2.78
N HIS A 119 -15.49 14.10 -3.96
CA HIS A 119 -14.81 14.83 -5.03
C HIS A 119 -14.48 16.27 -4.57
N GLN A 120 -15.42 16.95 -3.92
CA GLN A 120 -15.21 18.30 -3.39
C GLN A 120 -14.13 18.32 -2.31
N TYR A 121 -14.11 17.32 -1.43
CA TYR A 121 -13.07 17.14 -0.42
C TYR A 121 -11.70 16.99 -1.08
N LEU A 122 -11.62 16.14 -2.10
CA LEU A 122 -10.37 15.88 -2.84
C LEU A 122 -9.84 17.16 -3.50
N GLU A 123 -10.73 17.94 -4.15
CA GLU A 123 -10.34 19.22 -4.76
C GLU A 123 -9.73 20.16 -3.74
N LYS A 124 -10.31 20.18 -2.54
CA LYS A 124 -9.83 21.01 -1.43
C LYS A 124 -8.42 20.56 -1.00
N MET A 125 -8.23 19.26 -0.85
CA MET A 125 -6.94 18.69 -0.44
C MET A 125 -5.86 18.93 -1.49
N ARG A 126 -6.20 18.87 -2.76
CA ARG A 126 -5.28 19.17 -3.87
C ARG A 126 -4.78 20.61 -3.79
N LYS A 127 -5.67 21.55 -3.50
CA LYS A 127 -5.33 22.97 -3.35
C LYS A 127 -4.40 23.21 -2.17
N LEU A 128 -4.64 22.52 -1.07
CA LEU A 128 -3.81 22.64 0.13
C LEU A 128 -2.41 22.07 -0.12
N SER A 129 -2.32 20.98 -0.87
CA SER A 129 -1.04 20.31 -1.17
C SER A 129 -0.20 21.05 -2.20
N ALA A 130 -0.83 21.91 -3.02
CA ALA A 130 -0.16 22.66 -4.07
C ALA A 130 0.60 23.90 -3.57
N ARG A 131 0.52 24.21 -2.29
CA ARG A 131 1.16 25.36 -1.66
C ARG A 131 2.64 25.14 -1.38
#